data_176b30f0a441a5284b824e4ea1b49e20
#
_entry.id   176b30f0a441a5284b824e4ea1b49e20
#
_cell.length_a   1.000
_cell.length_b   1.000
_cell.length_c   1.000
_cell.angle_alpha   90.00
_cell.angle_beta   90.00
_cell.angle_gamma   90.00
#
_symmetry.space_group_name_H-M   'P 1'
#
loop_
_entity.id
_entity.type
_entity.pdbx_description
1 polymer ?
#
loop_
_entity_poly.entity_id
_entity_poly.type
_entity_poly.pdbx_seq_one_letter_code
_entity_poly.pdbx_strand_id
1 'polypeptide(L)'
;GLITVKDITKQTSFPNAARDASGRLRVGAAVGVGEGTEERVEALVKAGVDAIVVDTAHGHSKGVIERVRWVKQNYPQVDVIGGNIATGAAALALVEAGADAVKVGIGPGSICTTRIVAGVGVPQIMAIDNVATALRGTGVPLIADGGVRFSGDIAKALAAGASTIMMGGMFAGTEEAPGEVILFQGRSYKSYRGMGSIGAMQQGSADRYFQES
;
A
#
# COMPACT_ATOMS: atom_id res chain seq x y z
N GLY A 1 15.36 -8.96 21.39
CA GLY A 1 16.22 -8.69 20.25
C GLY A 1 17.41 -7.83 20.65
N LEU A 2 18.42 -7.77 19.79
CA LEU A 2 19.58 -6.88 19.98
C LEU A 2 19.20 -5.47 19.45
N ILE A 3 19.56 -4.44 20.22
CA ILE A 3 19.50 -3.05 19.78
C ILE A 3 20.93 -2.56 19.56
N THR A 4 21.18 -1.86 18.48
CA THR A 4 22.50 -1.33 18.15
C THR A 4 22.61 0.16 18.49
N VAL A 5 23.83 0.67 18.61
CA VAL A 5 24.07 2.12 18.77
C VAL A 5 23.48 2.91 17.61
N LYS A 6 23.52 2.36 16.39
CA LYS A 6 22.88 2.96 15.21
C LYS A 6 21.37 3.12 15.38
N ASP A 7 20.69 2.16 16.00
CA ASP A 7 19.23 2.23 16.22
C ASP A 7 18.89 3.33 17.22
N ILE A 8 19.71 3.52 18.25
CA ILE A 8 19.57 4.62 19.22
C ILE A 8 19.79 5.97 18.53
N THR A 9 20.86 6.08 17.74
CA THR A 9 21.19 7.32 17.00
C THR A 9 20.10 7.71 16.01
N LYS A 10 19.47 6.73 15.35
CA LYS A 10 18.35 6.97 14.41
C LYS A 10 17.14 7.65 15.05
N GLN A 11 16.89 7.47 16.34
CA GLN A 11 15.80 8.19 17.02
C GLN A 11 16.05 9.69 17.06
N THR A 12 17.30 10.10 17.29
CA THR A 12 17.69 11.50 17.32
C THR A 12 17.82 12.09 15.92
N SER A 13 18.36 11.32 14.97
CA SER A 13 18.60 11.77 13.60
C SER A 13 17.30 11.85 12.76
N PHE A 14 16.29 11.07 13.11
CA PHE A 14 15.00 11.00 12.38
C PHE A 14 13.81 11.18 13.34
N PRO A 15 13.64 12.38 13.93
CA PRO A 15 12.61 12.60 14.95
C PRO A 15 11.17 12.52 14.41
N ASN A 16 10.99 12.71 13.09
CA ASN A 16 9.68 12.66 12.43
C ASN A 16 9.29 11.26 11.92
N ALA A 17 10.09 10.22 12.20
CA ALA A 17 9.73 8.86 11.85
C ALA A 17 8.43 8.44 12.56
N ALA A 18 7.51 7.77 11.84
CA ALA A 18 6.25 7.29 12.42
C ALA A 18 6.53 6.18 13.44
N ARG A 19 6.35 6.49 14.72
CA ARG A 19 6.64 5.60 15.85
C ARG A 19 5.41 5.44 16.73
N ASP A 20 5.35 4.31 17.43
CA ASP A 20 4.39 4.08 18.50
C ASP A 20 4.85 4.72 19.82
N ALA A 21 4.01 4.62 20.85
CA ALA A 21 4.32 5.17 22.18
C ALA A 21 5.57 4.53 22.83
N SER A 22 5.97 3.35 22.38
CA SER A 22 7.19 2.64 22.83
C SER A 22 8.43 3.00 22.01
N GLY A 23 8.30 3.91 21.03
CA GLY A 23 9.39 4.33 20.14
C GLY A 23 9.69 3.35 19.00
N ARG A 24 8.86 2.33 18.77
CA ARG A 24 9.00 1.39 17.65
C ARG A 24 8.40 2.01 16.39
N LEU A 25 9.00 1.71 15.23
CA LEU A 25 8.42 2.12 13.94
C LEU A 25 7.04 1.45 13.77
N ARG A 26 6.06 2.23 13.33
CA ARG A 26 4.75 1.70 12.94
C ARG A 26 4.87 0.88 11.69
N VAL A 27 4.13 -0.23 11.64
CA VAL A 27 4.18 -1.19 10.54
C VAL A 27 2.77 -1.52 10.04
N GLY A 28 2.64 -1.62 8.72
CA GLY A 28 1.46 -2.14 8.06
C GLY A 28 1.74 -3.46 7.37
N ALA A 29 0.74 -4.33 7.27
CA ALA A 29 0.84 -5.58 6.56
C ALA A 29 -0.28 -5.75 5.55
N ALA A 30 0.07 -6.17 4.32
CA ALA A 30 -0.90 -6.44 3.27
C ALA A 30 -1.51 -7.84 3.41
N VAL A 31 -2.81 -7.91 3.14
CA VAL A 31 -3.57 -9.15 3.07
C VAL A 31 -4.46 -9.13 1.82
N GLY A 32 -4.80 -10.30 1.31
CA GLY A 32 -5.76 -10.49 0.24
C GLY A 32 -7.19 -10.68 0.75
N VAL A 33 -8.00 -11.36 -0.07
CA VAL A 33 -9.40 -11.71 0.25
C VAL A 33 -9.65 -13.21 0.18
N GLY A 34 -8.63 -14.00 -0.19
CA GLY A 34 -8.70 -15.43 -0.35
C GLY A 34 -8.77 -16.21 0.97
N GLU A 35 -8.75 -17.52 0.83
CA GLU A 35 -8.69 -18.48 1.94
C GLU A 35 -7.42 -18.27 2.77
N GLY A 36 -7.49 -18.52 4.07
CA GLY A 36 -6.37 -18.32 5.01
C GLY A 36 -6.07 -16.87 5.37
N THR A 37 -6.82 -15.90 4.80
CA THR A 37 -6.60 -14.48 5.12
C THR A 37 -6.99 -14.16 6.57
N GLU A 38 -7.99 -14.81 7.12
CA GLU A 38 -8.46 -14.54 8.49
C GLU A 38 -7.42 -14.96 9.52
N GLU A 39 -6.87 -16.15 9.37
CA GLU A 39 -5.78 -16.66 10.20
C GLU A 39 -4.52 -15.79 10.10
N ARG A 40 -4.24 -15.30 8.88
CA ARG A 40 -3.14 -14.36 8.66
C ARG A 40 -3.36 -13.04 9.37
N VAL A 41 -4.56 -12.46 9.31
CA VAL A 41 -4.90 -11.21 10.01
C VAL A 41 -4.78 -11.42 11.52
N GLU A 42 -5.31 -12.52 12.07
CA GLU A 42 -5.17 -12.83 13.49
C GLU A 42 -3.70 -12.91 13.93
N ALA A 43 -2.87 -13.61 13.16
CA ALA A 43 -1.43 -13.73 13.46
C ALA A 43 -0.70 -12.37 13.40
N LEU A 44 -1.06 -11.50 12.43
CA LEU A 44 -0.50 -10.15 12.29
C LEU A 44 -0.91 -9.25 13.46
N VAL A 45 -2.17 -9.28 13.85
CA VAL A 45 -2.67 -8.52 15.01
C VAL A 45 -2.00 -8.98 16.30
N LYS A 46 -1.87 -10.29 16.49
CA LYS A 46 -1.14 -10.87 17.63
C LYS A 46 0.34 -10.49 17.65
N ALA A 47 0.95 -10.30 16.48
CA ALA A 47 2.33 -9.82 16.35
C ALA A 47 2.47 -8.32 16.59
N GLY A 48 1.37 -7.57 16.73
CA GLY A 48 1.37 -6.13 17.03
C GLY A 48 1.49 -5.24 15.80
N VAL A 49 0.86 -5.63 14.67
CA VAL A 49 0.74 -4.77 13.49
C VAL A 49 -0.09 -3.53 13.81
N ASP A 50 0.30 -2.37 13.26
CA ASP A 50 -0.43 -1.11 13.46
C ASP A 50 -1.57 -0.94 12.44
N ALA A 51 -1.37 -1.42 11.21
CA ALA A 51 -2.38 -1.32 10.15
C ALA A 51 -2.45 -2.58 9.28
N ILE A 52 -3.66 -2.97 8.90
CA ILE A 52 -3.93 -4.00 7.90
C ILE A 52 -4.32 -3.33 6.58
N VAL A 53 -3.64 -3.70 5.51
CA VAL A 53 -3.94 -3.21 4.15
C VAL A 53 -4.61 -4.33 3.37
N VAL A 54 -5.92 -4.20 3.13
CA VAL A 54 -6.65 -5.10 2.23
C VAL A 54 -6.34 -4.65 0.80
N ASP A 55 -5.35 -5.29 0.19
CA ASP A 55 -4.68 -4.85 -1.03
C ASP A 55 -4.95 -5.79 -2.19
N THR A 56 -5.75 -5.33 -3.15
CA THR A 56 -6.08 -6.06 -4.38
C THR A 56 -5.96 -5.17 -5.61
N ALA A 57 -6.00 -5.78 -6.78
CA ALA A 57 -6.03 -5.05 -8.05
C ALA A 57 -7.34 -4.30 -8.29
N HIS A 58 -8.42 -4.65 -7.57
CA HIS A 58 -9.75 -4.03 -7.69
C HIS A 58 -10.42 -3.91 -6.32
N GLY A 59 -10.17 -2.79 -5.64
CA GLY A 59 -10.67 -2.51 -4.29
C GLY A 59 -12.19 -2.33 -4.17
N HIS A 60 -12.89 -2.03 -5.29
CA HIS A 60 -14.35 -1.91 -5.31
C HIS A 60 -15.02 -3.26 -5.61
N SER A 61 -14.43 -4.36 -5.19
CA SER A 61 -15.04 -5.68 -5.27
C SER A 61 -15.73 -6.05 -3.97
N LYS A 62 -16.77 -6.91 -4.06
CA LYS A 62 -17.53 -7.39 -2.90
C LYS A 62 -16.60 -8.00 -1.84
N GLY A 63 -15.67 -8.86 -2.26
CA GLY A 63 -14.76 -9.53 -1.34
C GLY A 63 -13.85 -8.57 -0.57
N VAL A 64 -13.40 -7.48 -1.19
CA VAL A 64 -12.59 -6.44 -0.50
C VAL A 64 -13.42 -5.68 0.51
N ILE A 65 -14.63 -5.23 0.14
CA ILE A 65 -15.53 -4.50 1.03
C ILE A 65 -15.91 -5.36 2.24
N GLU A 66 -16.24 -6.64 2.01
CA GLU A 66 -16.55 -7.60 3.08
C GLU A 66 -15.33 -7.86 3.97
N ARG A 67 -14.13 -7.97 3.41
CA ARG A 67 -12.90 -8.18 4.17
C ARG A 67 -12.55 -6.97 5.03
N VAL A 68 -12.65 -5.75 4.51
CA VAL A 68 -12.48 -4.51 5.30
C VAL A 68 -13.44 -4.49 6.48
N ARG A 69 -14.73 -4.75 6.22
CA ARG A 69 -15.75 -4.80 7.28
C ARG A 69 -15.44 -5.86 8.32
N TRP A 70 -15.07 -7.06 7.90
CA TRP A 70 -14.71 -8.16 8.79
C TRP A 70 -13.52 -7.81 9.70
N VAL A 71 -12.44 -7.27 9.12
CA VAL A 71 -11.27 -6.87 9.92
C VAL A 71 -11.66 -5.82 10.95
N LYS A 72 -12.41 -4.79 10.55
CA LYS A 72 -12.80 -3.70 11.45
C LYS A 72 -13.74 -4.15 12.56
N GLN A 73 -14.61 -5.11 12.28
CA GLN A 73 -15.52 -5.69 13.29
C GLN A 73 -14.79 -6.55 14.31
N ASN A 74 -13.81 -7.35 13.88
CA ASN A 74 -13.09 -8.27 14.75
C ASN A 74 -11.90 -7.63 15.48
N TYR A 75 -11.28 -6.61 14.85
CA TYR A 75 -10.07 -5.94 15.36
C TYR A 75 -10.21 -4.40 15.28
N PRO A 76 -11.16 -3.80 16.01
CA PRO A 76 -11.46 -2.36 15.91
C PRO A 76 -10.28 -1.46 16.31
N GLN A 77 -9.32 -2.00 17.05
CA GLN A 77 -8.11 -1.29 17.48
C GLN A 77 -7.03 -1.17 16.40
N VAL A 78 -7.15 -1.90 15.27
CA VAL A 78 -6.19 -1.88 14.17
C VAL A 78 -6.73 -1.00 13.05
N ASP A 79 -5.90 -0.14 12.48
CA ASP A 79 -6.28 0.65 11.32
C ASP A 79 -6.41 -0.24 10.08
N VAL A 80 -7.47 -0.03 9.30
CA VAL A 80 -7.75 -0.80 8.09
C VAL A 80 -7.71 0.10 6.87
N ILE A 81 -6.85 -0.25 5.92
CA ILE A 81 -6.68 0.45 4.65
C ILE A 81 -7.25 -0.42 3.54
N GLY A 82 -8.19 0.10 2.76
CA GLY A 82 -8.76 -0.62 1.61
C GLY A 82 -8.22 -0.10 0.27
N GLY A 83 -7.97 -0.98 -0.68
CA GLY A 83 -7.53 -0.59 -2.04
C GLY A 83 -7.26 -1.77 -2.99
N ASN A 84 -6.85 -1.47 -4.24
CA ASN A 84 -6.72 -0.12 -4.80
C ASN A 84 -8.00 0.30 -5.52
N ILE A 85 -8.24 1.59 -5.50
CA ILE A 85 -9.42 2.20 -6.11
C ILE A 85 -9.03 3.39 -7.01
N ALA A 86 -9.98 3.90 -7.80
CA ALA A 86 -9.77 5.07 -8.66
C ALA A 86 -11.01 5.98 -8.73
N THR A 87 -12.10 5.66 -8.02
CA THR A 87 -13.37 6.39 -8.10
C THR A 87 -13.88 6.79 -6.73
N GLY A 88 -14.63 7.91 -6.68
CA GLY A 88 -15.28 8.36 -5.46
C GLY A 88 -16.28 7.36 -4.90
N ALA A 89 -17.04 6.67 -5.77
CA ALA A 89 -18.01 5.65 -5.34
C ALA A 89 -17.33 4.49 -4.61
N ALA A 90 -16.16 4.05 -5.11
CA ALA A 90 -15.37 3.02 -4.45
C ALA A 90 -14.85 3.48 -3.09
N ALA A 91 -14.42 4.74 -2.99
CA ALA A 91 -13.96 5.32 -1.73
C ALA A 91 -15.08 5.33 -0.68
N LEU A 92 -16.26 5.81 -1.04
CA LEU A 92 -17.41 5.84 -0.12
C LEU A 92 -17.84 4.44 0.31
N ALA A 93 -17.81 3.45 -0.58
CA ALA A 93 -18.13 2.06 -0.22
C ALA A 93 -17.13 1.47 0.80
N LEU A 94 -15.85 1.81 0.68
CA LEU A 94 -14.82 1.40 1.66
C LEU A 94 -14.98 2.13 3.01
N VAL A 95 -15.31 3.42 2.98
CA VAL A 95 -15.59 4.20 4.20
C VAL A 95 -16.80 3.61 4.93
N GLU A 96 -17.89 3.29 4.22
CA GLU A 96 -19.07 2.63 4.77
C GLU A 96 -18.76 1.25 5.37
N ALA A 97 -17.78 0.55 4.79
CA ALA A 97 -17.28 -0.71 5.33
C ALA A 97 -16.41 -0.55 6.59
N GLY A 98 -16.04 0.68 6.96
CA GLY A 98 -15.24 1.02 8.13
C GLY A 98 -13.74 1.19 7.87
N ALA A 99 -13.32 1.42 6.62
CA ALA A 99 -11.93 1.70 6.32
C ALA A 99 -11.46 3.02 6.98
N ASP A 100 -10.30 2.97 7.63
CA ASP A 100 -9.65 4.14 8.24
C ASP A 100 -8.85 4.96 7.21
N ALA A 101 -8.49 4.34 6.08
CA ALA A 101 -7.87 5.01 4.92
C ALA A 101 -8.18 4.25 3.63
N VAL A 102 -8.06 4.93 2.49
CA VAL A 102 -8.20 4.30 1.18
C VAL A 102 -6.94 4.47 0.35
N LYS A 103 -6.60 3.47 -0.48
CA LYS A 103 -5.42 3.47 -1.33
C LYS A 103 -5.81 3.57 -2.81
N VAL A 104 -5.27 4.60 -3.50
CA VAL A 104 -5.70 5.06 -4.82
C VAL A 104 -4.61 4.82 -5.85
N GLY A 105 -4.94 4.09 -6.90
CA GLY A 105 -4.07 3.85 -8.04
C GLY A 105 -4.35 2.53 -8.74
N ILE A 106 -4.80 2.60 -9.98
CA ILE A 106 -5.04 1.44 -10.83
C ILE A 106 -4.03 1.46 -11.98
N GLY A 107 -3.00 0.64 -11.84
CA GLY A 107 -1.96 0.44 -12.83
C GLY A 107 -0.97 1.59 -13.09
N PRO A 108 -0.75 2.57 -12.18
CA PRO A 108 0.19 3.67 -12.48
C PRO A 108 1.66 3.31 -12.25
N GLY A 109 1.95 2.22 -11.57
CA GLY A 109 3.32 1.81 -11.23
C GLY A 109 4.14 1.45 -12.47
N SER A 110 5.45 1.74 -12.44
CA SER A 110 6.37 1.49 -13.57
C SER A 110 6.49 0.01 -13.94
N ILE A 111 6.30 -0.87 -12.97
CA ILE A 111 6.33 -2.33 -13.14
C ILE A 111 4.96 -2.94 -13.45
N CYS A 112 3.89 -2.13 -13.41
CA CYS A 112 2.52 -2.62 -13.60
C CYS A 112 2.18 -2.69 -15.09
N THR A 113 1.66 -3.83 -15.52
CA THR A 113 1.24 -4.08 -16.91
C THR A 113 -0.27 -3.98 -17.11
N THR A 114 -1.05 -3.74 -16.06
CA THR A 114 -2.52 -3.70 -16.12
C THR A 114 -3.05 -2.77 -17.20
N ARG A 115 -2.50 -1.55 -17.32
CA ARG A 115 -2.92 -0.56 -18.33
C ARG A 115 -2.61 -1.02 -19.76
N ILE A 116 -1.50 -1.75 -19.94
CA ILE A 116 -1.02 -2.20 -21.25
C ILE A 116 -1.74 -3.47 -21.67
N VAL A 117 -1.85 -4.44 -20.78
CA VAL A 117 -2.38 -5.78 -21.08
C VAL A 117 -3.90 -5.81 -20.98
N ALA A 118 -4.47 -5.25 -19.91
CA ALA A 118 -5.92 -5.27 -19.67
C ALA A 118 -6.64 -4.01 -20.16
N GLY A 119 -5.91 -2.93 -20.53
CA GLY A 119 -6.49 -1.65 -20.93
C GLY A 119 -7.23 -0.93 -19.79
N VAL A 120 -7.01 -1.33 -18.55
CA VAL A 120 -7.70 -0.80 -17.37
C VAL A 120 -6.81 0.17 -16.63
N GLY A 121 -7.34 1.34 -16.31
CA GLY A 121 -6.63 2.35 -15.52
C GLY A 121 -7.32 3.72 -15.58
N VAL A 122 -6.91 4.58 -14.68
CA VAL A 122 -7.33 5.99 -14.62
C VAL A 122 -6.07 6.84 -14.48
N PRO A 123 -5.97 8.01 -15.14
CA PRO A 123 -4.87 8.94 -14.90
C PRO A 123 -4.75 9.25 -13.40
N GLN A 124 -3.54 9.13 -12.83
CA GLN A 124 -3.37 9.09 -11.38
C GLN A 124 -3.86 10.37 -10.68
N ILE A 125 -3.59 11.55 -11.22
CA ILE A 125 -4.05 12.80 -10.63
C ILE A 125 -5.59 12.89 -10.66
N MET A 126 -6.22 12.43 -11.74
CA MET A 126 -7.68 12.37 -11.83
C MET A 126 -8.28 11.40 -10.80
N ALA A 127 -7.65 10.22 -10.61
CA ALA A 127 -8.09 9.26 -9.60
C ALA A 127 -7.99 9.86 -8.18
N ILE A 128 -6.89 10.55 -7.87
CA ILE A 128 -6.69 11.22 -6.59
C ILE A 128 -7.76 12.30 -6.37
N ASP A 129 -7.96 13.19 -7.34
CA ASP A 129 -8.94 14.29 -7.24
C ASP A 129 -10.37 13.77 -7.07
N ASN A 130 -10.77 12.77 -7.85
CA ASN A 130 -12.08 12.14 -7.73
C ASN A 130 -12.33 11.55 -6.34
N VAL A 131 -11.34 10.83 -5.80
CA VAL A 131 -11.45 10.22 -4.48
C VAL A 131 -11.39 11.29 -3.38
N ALA A 132 -10.45 12.23 -3.46
CA ALA A 132 -10.33 13.32 -2.49
C ALA A 132 -11.62 14.16 -2.41
N THR A 133 -12.23 14.42 -3.56
CA THR A 133 -13.52 15.14 -3.61
C THR A 133 -14.63 14.35 -2.91
N ALA A 134 -14.72 13.05 -3.15
CA ALA A 134 -15.74 12.20 -2.50
C ALA A 134 -15.51 12.05 -0.99
N LEU A 135 -14.26 12.08 -0.52
CA LEU A 135 -13.92 11.94 0.89
C LEU A 135 -14.07 13.23 1.71
N ARG A 136 -14.41 14.36 1.08
CA ARG A 136 -14.58 15.62 1.83
C ARG A 136 -15.61 15.47 2.95
N GLY A 137 -15.20 15.86 4.17
CA GLY A 137 -16.03 15.78 5.36
C GLY A 137 -16.12 14.40 6.03
N THR A 138 -15.53 13.35 5.45
CA THR A 138 -15.52 12.02 6.08
C THR A 138 -14.41 11.89 7.14
N GLY A 139 -13.35 12.68 7.04
CA GLY A 139 -12.15 12.56 7.87
C GLY A 139 -11.22 11.39 7.46
N VAL A 140 -11.59 10.60 6.45
CA VAL A 140 -10.79 9.45 5.99
C VAL A 140 -9.71 9.92 5.00
N PRO A 141 -8.41 9.68 5.27
CA PRO A 141 -7.32 10.04 4.39
C PRO A 141 -7.21 9.13 3.17
N LEU A 142 -6.58 9.63 2.11
CA LEU A 142 -6.22 8.84 0.96
C LEU A 142 -4.70 8.70 0.80
N ILE A 143 -4.26 7.55 0.36
CA ILE A 143 -2.89 7.21 0.01
C ILE A 143 -2.80 7.15 -1.52
N ALA A 144 -1.99 8.02 -2.14
CA ALA A 144 -1.74 7.95 -3.58
C ALA A 144 -0.65 6.91 -3.87
N ASP A 145 -1.03 5.82 -4.53
CA ASP A 145 -0.15 4.67 -4.75
C ASP A 145 0.25 4.54 -6.21
N GLY A 146 1.55 4.69 -6.46
CA GLY A 146 2.18 4.46 -7.74
C GLY A 146 2.23 5.68 -8.67
N GLY A 147 3.00 5.54 -9.75
CA GLY A 147 3.17 6.56 -10.78
C GLY A 147 4.17 7.67 -10.42
N VAL A 148 4.79 7.62 -9.26
CA VAL A 148 5.76 8.61 -8.79
C VAL A 148 7.15 8.26 -9.32
N ARG A 149 7.70 9.14 -10.15
CA ARG A 149 9.04 9.01 -10.76
C ARG A 149 10.00 10.10 -10.30
N PHE A 150 9.46 11.26 -9.94
CA PHE A 150 10.22 12.44 -9.53
C PHE A 150 9.60 13.05 -8.27
N SER A 151 10.39 13.82 -7.52
CA SER A 151 9.92 14.53 -6.32
C SER A 151 8.75 15.47 -6.61
N GLY A 152 8.71 16.08 -7.80
CA GLY A 152 7.58 16.92 -8.22
C GLY A 152 6.26 16.16 -8.35
N ASP A 153 6.28 14.85 -8.60
CA ASP A 153 5.06 14.04 -8.65
C ASP A 153 4.45 13.85 -7.25
N ILE A 154 5.29 13.81 -6.20
CA ILE A 154 4.86 13.81 -4.80
C ILE A 154 4.07 15.08 -4.50
N ALA A 155 4.65 16.26 -4.83
CA ALA A 155 4.01 17.54 -4.60
C ALA A 155 2.66 17.67 -5.33
N LYS A 156 2.58 17.20 -6.60
CA LYS A 156 1.35 17.18 -7.37
C LYS A 156 0.27 16.29 -6.75
N ALA A 157 0.65 15.09 -6.29
CA ALA A 157 -0.30 14.17 -5.66
C ALA A 157 -0.85 14.74 -4.34
N LEU A 158 0.00 15.36 -3.51
CA LEU A 158 -0.43 16.05 -2.29
C LEU A 158 -1.34 17.24 -2.61
N ALA A 159 -0.99 18.05 -3.60
CA ALA A 159 -1.83 19.18 -4.04
C ALA A 159 -3.19 18.74 -4.59
N ALA A 160 -3.27 17.56 -5.21
CA ALA A 160 -4.51 16.96 -5.69
C ALA A 160 -5.38 16.35 -4.56
N GLY A 161 -4.89 16.31 -3.31
CA GLY A 161 -5.65 15.88 -2.15
C GLY A 161 -5.17 14.58 -1.48
N ALA A 162 -4.02 14.02 -1.89
CA ALA A 162 -3.45 12.90 -1.18
C ALA A 162 -2.93 13.33 0.20
N SER A 163 -3.14 12.49 1.21
CA SER A 163 -2.57 12.69 2.55
C SER A 163 -1.17 12.10 2.65
N THR A 164 -0.93 10.98 1.99
CA THR A 164 0.35 10.27 1.94
C THR A 164 0.58 9.66 0.56
N ILE A 165 1.83 9.30 0.28
CA ILE A 165 2.24 8.75 -1.01
C ILE A 165 2.91 7.39 -0.81
N MET A 166 2.48 6.39 -1.59
CA MET A 166 3.14 5.09 -1.67
C MET A 166 3.98 5.01 -2.94
N MET A 167 5.24 4.63 -2.79
CA MET A 167 6.22 4.59 -3.87
C MET A 167 6.96 3.26 -3.85
N GLY A 168 7.10 2.63 -5.01
CA GLY A 168 7.90 1.42 -5.18
C GLY A 168 9.28 1.75 -5.76
N GLY A 169 9.33 2.18 -7.03
CA GLY A 169 10.57 2.37 -7.78
C GLY A 169 11.57 3.32 -7.14
N MET A 170 11.11 4.43 -6.54
CA MET A 170 12.00 5.40 -5.89
C MET A 170 12.67 4.83 -4.63
N PHE A 171 12.03 3.90 -3.94
CA PHE A 171 12.62 3.25 -2.76
C PHE A 171 13.38 1.97 -3.08
N ALA A 172 13.10 1.32 -4.21
CA ALA A 172 13.68 0.02 -4.54
C ALA A 172 15.22 0.05 -4.64
N GLY A 173 15.82 1.18 -5.00
CA GLY A 173 17.27 1.36 -5.12
C GLY A 173 17.96 1.90 -3.87
N THR A 174 17.25 2.15 -2.78
CA THR A 174 17.85 2.65 -1.54
C THR A 174 18.65 1.57 -0.82
N GLU A 175 19.57 1.97 0.06
CA GLU A 175 20.39 1.02 0.85
C GLU A 175 19.53 0.11 1.73
N GLU A 176 18.45 0.64 2.28
CA GLU A 176 17.52 -0.06 3.18
C GLU A 176 16.62 -1.06 2.45
N ALA A 177 16.41 -0.91 1.15
CA ALA A 177 15.59 -1.85 0.39
C ALA A 177 16.27 -3.23 0.31
N PRO A 178 15.54 -4.34 0.47
CA PRO A 178 16.09 -5.67 0.33
C PRO A 178 16.51 -5.94 -1.13
N GLY A 179 17.41 -6.89 -1.33
CA GLY A 179 17.88 -7.33 -2.63
C GLY A 179 19.39 -7.20 -2.81
N GLU A 180 19.92 -7.99 -3.70
CA GLU A 180 21.35 -7.97 -4.04
C GLU A 180 21.69 -6.77 -4.91
N VAL A 181 22.87 -6.20 -4.66
CA VAL A 181 23.43 -5.16 -5.52
C VAL A 181 24.10 -5.81 -6.74
N ILE A 182 23.64 -5.49 -7.91
CA ILE A 182 24.16 -5.97 -9.19
C ILE A 182 24.95 -4.84 -9.86
N LEU A 183 26.20 -5.12 -10.22
CA LEU A 183 27.03 -4.20 -10.99
C LEU A 183 26.78 -4.45 -12.47
N PHE A 184 26.25 -3.43 -13.17
CA PHE A 184 26.00 -3.48 -14.61
C PHE A 184 26.49 -2.17 -15.28
N GLN A 185 27.34 -2.29 -16.27
CA GLN A 185 27.92 -1.15 -17.01
C GLN A 185 28.50 -0.04 -16.10
N GLY A 186 29.21 -0.43 -15.03
CA GLY A 186 29.83 0.50 -14.08
C GLY A 186 28.86 1.19 -13.10
N ARG A 187 27.60 0.77 -13.05
CA ARG A 187 26.60 1.29 -12.12
C ARG A 187 26.03 0.17 -11.26
N SER A 188 25.69 0.50 -10.01
CA SER A 188 25.03 -0.40 -9.10
C SER A 188 23.52 -0.35 -9.25
N TYR A 189 22.89 -1.52 -9.30
CA TYR A 189 21.45 -1.69 -9.43
C TYR A 189 20.95 -2.67 -8.39
N LYS A 190 19.67 -2.59 -8.02
CA LYS A 190 18.94 -3.63 -7.30
C LYS A 190 17.84 -4.19 -8.20
N SER A 191 17.61 -5.50 -8.10
CA SER A 191 16.50 -6.14 -8.79
C SER A 191 15.17 -5.67 -8.18
N TYR A 192 14.24 -5.27 -9.04
CA TYR A 192 12.92 -4.80 -8.66
C TYR A 192 11.86 -5.43 -9.56
N ARG A 193 10.84 -6.05 -8.96
CA ARG A 193 9.77 -6.71 -9.71
C ARG A 193 8.40 -6.34 -9.16
N GLY A 194 7.36 -6.41 -10.01
CA GLY A 194 5.97 -6.20 -9.62
C GLY A 194 5.34 -7.44 -9.02
N MET A 195 4.27 -7.24 -8.25
CA MET A 195 3.46 -8.31 -7.66
C MET A 195 2.78 -9.18 -8.73
N GLY A 196 2.51 -8.64 -9.93
CA GLY A 196 1.96 -9.38 -11.08
C GLY A 196 3.00 -10.10 -11.93
N SER A 197 4.29 -10.07 -11.59
CA SER A 197 5.31 -10.85 -12.29
C SER A 197 5.15 -12.35 -12.00
N ILE A 198 5.52 -13.20 -12.96
CA ILE A 198 5.45 -14.66 -12.80
C ILE A 198 6.15 -15.12 -11.52
N GLY A 199 7.36 -14.61 -11.26
CA GLY A 199 8.10 -14.98 -10.06
C GLY A 199 7.47 -14.51 -8.75
N ALA A 200 6.70 -13.42 -8.74
CA ALA A 200 5.95 -13.00 -7.57
C ALA A 200 4.68 -13.83 -7.38
N MET A 201 3.95 -14.12 -8.48
CA MET A 201 2.75 -14.96 -8.43
C MET A 201 3.06 -16.38 -7.95
N GLN A 202 4.16 -16.98 -8.38
CA GLN A 202 4.65 -18.26 -7.88
C GLN A 202 5.02 -18.26 -6.38
N GLN A 203 5.22 -17.09 -5.79
CA GLN A 203 5.55 -16.92 -4.37
C GLN A 203 4.36 -16.39 -3.53
N GLY A 204 3.13 -16.47 -4.04
CA GLY A 204 1.91 -16.23 -3.28
C GLY A 204 1.15 -14.94 -3.60
N SER A 205 1.54 -14.15 -4.63
CA SER A 205 0.79 -12.95 -5.00
C SER A 205 -0.33 -13.18 -6.03
N ALA A 206 -0.63 -14.44 -6.37
CA ALA A 206 -1.62 -14.80 -7.38
C ALA A 206 -3.05 -14.40 -6.98
N ASP A 207 -3.39 -14.50 -5.70
CA ASP A 207 -4.67 -14.13 -5.12
C ASP A 207 -5.02 -12.65 -5.34
N ARG A 208 -4.00 -11.76 -5.35
CA ARG A 208 -4.17 -10.34 -5.65
C ARG A 208 -4.81 -10.07 -7.01
N TYR A 209 -4.61 -10.98 -7.96
CA TYR A 209 -5.08 -10.88 -9.35
C TYR A 209 -6.20 -11.87 -9.66
N PHE A 210 -6.80 -12.49 -8.64
CA PHE A 210 -7.85 -13.50 -8.80
C PHE A 210 -7.42 -14.68 -9.69
N GLN A 211 -6.13 -15.02 -9.62
CA GLN A 211 -5.55 -16.16 -10.33
C GLN A 211 -5.41 -17.35 -9.36
N GLU A 212 -5.71 -18.55 -9.87
CA GLU A 212 -5.38 -19.77 -9.15
C GLU A 212 -3.86 -20.01 -9.21
N SER A 213 -3.28 -20.48 -8.11
CA SER A 213 -1.85 -20.78 -7.98
C SER A 213 -1.47 -22.11 -8.61
#